data_7fe05a77c7149eaa37bd6f2307191d34
#
_entry.id   7fe05a77c7149eaa37bd6f2307191d34
#
_cell.length_a   1.000
_cell.length_b   1.000
_cell.length_c   1.000
_cell.angle_alpha   90.00
_cell.angle_beta   90.00
_cell.angle_gamma   90.00
#
_symmetry.space_group_name_H-M   'P 1'
#
loop_
_entity.id
_entity.type
_entity.pdbx_description
1 polymer ?
#
loop_
_entity_poly.entity_id
_entity_poly.type
_entity_poly.pdbx_seq_one_letter_code
_entity_poly.pdbx_strand_id
1 'polypeptide(L)'
;MVSLIEKSSTADIAAIVVILAAFLVPMISGITGAAPDGVGGEETAAILGILTLIPPVLALVLAFLTRNVILSLFLGVLSGAWILSLMHGDILGAVAGAFFSSTEYFIGTFADRWNAGILMQVLVIGALIALITRMGGMHAIAESVKSWAKGPRSAQLTTWIIGFIIFFDDYANALIIGPIMRPVCDKFRISRERLAYIVDSTAAPIAGIFVISTWIGTELVNLNEGLEIAGITGISAYNLFIDTIPYRFYNILALFFVFASALLLREYGPMLAAEIRARKTGETIRAGSEVPDDVNEADPAKNTVSDECGVLETSEKANPYSIWNAIVPIGVLIFSAIILFYTNGANAIMAGDGLITAEEFVTLGTLDAIREAYSSSDASIVLFQAALLACIVAVVMGFAQKIFTLKTGIETWAHGMKSMLYVCIILILAWSIGSIIGDLGTAHYLIGALSENLPMWIVPALIFVIAGLISFATGTAYGTMAILLPLVIPLSAAISGHSNGNELDSIYPYIVVCSSGVLTGAIFGDHCSPISDTTILSSMGAGCSLIDHVDTQIYYAVSIAAVVIVGYLLVGFGLNVWITLIIEMAILVGILMLFGKKVPTWDPEKEKLTE
;
A
#
# COMPACT_ATOMS: atom_id res chain seq x y z
N MET A 1 -5.06 37.82 8.27
CA MET A 1 -6.13 36.88 7.84
C MET A 1 -6.69 37.27 6.46
N VAL A 2 -7.20 38.48 6.23
CA VAL A 2 -7.76 38.89 4.93
C VAL A 2 -6.74 38.81 3.78
N SER A 3 -5.46 39.16 3.99
CA SER A 3 -4.41 39.09 2.96
C SER A 3 -3.91 37.66 2.65
N LEU A 4 -4.20 36.67 3.49
CA LEU A 4 -3.95 35.26 3.25
C LEU A 4 -5.05 34.64 2.38
N ILE A 5 -6.29 35.11 2.50
CA ILE A 5 -7.44 34.61 1.74
C ILE A 5 -7.38 35.05 0.26
N GLU A 6 -6.82 36.25 -0.03
CA GLU A 6 -6.68 36.74 -1.40
C GLU A 6 -5.66 35.96 -2.28
N LYS A 7 -4.80 35.13 -1.67
CA LYS A 7 -3.77 34.31 -2.39
C LYS A 7 -4.03 32.80 -2.36
N SER A 8 -5.05 32.35 -1.60
CA SER A 8 -5.34 30.93 -1.43
C SER A 8 -6.26 30.41 -2.53
N SER A 9 -6.03 29.17 -2.95
CA SER A 9 -6.94 28.48 -3.86
C SER A 9 -8.31 28.25 -3.20
N THR A 10 -9.34 28.00 -4.00
CA THR A 10 -10.68 27.66 -3.47
C THR A 10 -10.62 26.43 -2.52
N ALA A 11 -9.69 25.51 -2.77
CA ALA A 11 -9.46 24.34 -1.92
C ALA A 11 -8.88 24.70 -0.55
N ASP A 12 -7.94 25.67 -0.49
CA ASP A 12 -7.37 26.13 0.78
C ASP A 12 -8.41 26.81 1.65
N ILE A 13 -9.29 27.61 1.05
CA ILE A 13 -10.40 28.26 1.76
C ILE A 13 -11.39 27.20 2.29
N ALA A 14 -11.73 26.22 1.47
CA ALA A 14 -12.59 25.10 1.89
C ALA A 14 -11.96 24.30 3.05
N ALA A 15 -10.67 24.01 2.98
CA ALA A 15 -9.94 23.34 4.06
C ALA A 15 -9.98 24.12 5.38
N ILE A 16 -9.76 25.44 5.33
CA ILE A 16 -9.85 26.31 6.52
C ILE A 16 -11.26 26.28 7.12
N VAL A 17 -12.30 26.33 6.30
CA VAL A 17 -13.70 26.25 6.76
C VAL A 17 -13.99 24.92 7.44
N VAL A 18 -13.53 23.81 6.85
CA VAL A 18 -13.72 22.46 7.40
C VAL A 18 -12.97 22.31 8.73
N ILE A 19 -11.73 22.80 8.83
CA ILE A 19 -10.97 22.80 10.09
C ILE A 19 -11.72 23.62 11.16
N LEU A 20 -12.13 24.84 10.83
CA LEU A 20 -12.87 25.67 11.79
C LEU A 20 -14.17 24.98 12.25
N ALA A 21 -14.92 24.36 11.34
CA ALA A 21 -16.12 23.62 11.69
C ALA A 21 -15.82 22.44 12.64
N ALA A 22 -14.78 21.65 12.38
CA ALA A 22 -14.40 20.52 13.21
C ALA A 22 -14.06 20.91 14.66
N PHE A 23 -13.51 22.11 14.87
CA PHE A 23 -13.20 22.61 16.21
C PHE A 23 -14.35 23.40 16.86
N LEU A 24 -15.20 24.08 16.08
CA LEU A 24 -16.29 24.89 16.61
C LEU A 24 -17.56 24.06 16.91
N VAL A 25 -17.89 23.08 16.05
CA VAL A 25 -19.11 22.27 16.25
C VAL A 25 -19.12 21.56 17.59
N PRO A 26 -18.05 20.89 18.07
CA PRO A 26 -18.03 20.29 19.40
C PRO A 26 -18.24 21.31 20.53
N MET A 27 -17.68 22.53 20.42
CA MET A 27 -17.86 23.57 21.44
C MET A 27 -19.32 23.98 21.63
N ILE A 28 -20.09 24.04 20.56
CA ILE A 28 -21.51 24.50 20.62
C ILE A 28 -22.48 23.34 20.82
N SER A 29 -22.03 22.10 20.77
CA SER A 29 -22.87 20.90 20.93
C SER A 29 -23.27 20.59 22.37
N GLY A 30 -22.69 21.28 23.35
CA GLY A 30 -23.01 21.10 24.78
C GLY A 30 -22.28 19.90 25.44
N ILE A 31 -21.24 19.36 24.82
CA ILE A 31 -20.43 18.25 25.37
C ILE A 31 -19.42 18.69 26.44
N THR A 32 -19.22 19.99 26.63
CA THR A 32 -18.22 20.54 27.56
C THR A 32 -18.53 20.08 29.00
N GLY A 33 -17.60 19.32 29.62
CA GLY A 33 -17.77 18.76 30.94
C GLY A 33 -18.85 17.68 31.05
N ALA A 34 -19.22 17.03 29.94
CA ALA A 34 -20.35 16.08 29.90
C ALA A 34 -20.03 14.70 30.51
N ALA A 35 -18.75 14.33 30.67
CA ALA A 35 -18.38 13.03 31.20
C ALA A 35 -17.34 13.12 32.32
N PRO A 36 -17.39 12.20 33.32
CA PRO A 36 -16.30 12.02 34.28
C PRO A 36 -15.09 11.35 33.63
N ASP A 37 -13.93 11.43 34.31
CA ASP A 37 -12.71 10.74 33.88
C ASP A 37 -12.89 9.22 33.87
N GLY A 38 -12.31 8.54 32.86
CA GLY A 38 -12.25 7.09 32.78
C GLY A 38 -13.48 6.42 32.17
N VAL A 39 -14.29 7.17 31.41
CA VAL A 39 -15.43 6.62 30.63
C VAL A 39 -14.91 5.78 29.46
N GLY A 40 -15.44 4.59 29.25
CA GLY A 40 -15.07 3.71 28.13
C GLY A 40 -15.62 4.19 26.77
N GLY A 41 -15.08 3.66 25.69
CA GLY A 41 -15.45 4.08 24.33
C GLY A 41 -16.94 3.94 24.00
N GLU A 42 -17.65 2.92 24.52
CA GLU A 42 -19.10 2.74 24.33
C GLU A 42 -19.91 3.87 24.98
N GLU A 43 -19.60 4.23 26.22
CA GLU A 43 -20.27 5.33 26.92
C GLU A 43 -19.91 6.68 26.30
N THR A 44 -18.67 6.85 25.87
CA THR A 44 -18.19 8.02 25.11
C THR A 44 -18.99 8.17 23.82
N ALA A 45 -19.19 7.09 23.08
CA ALA A 45 -20.00 7.08 21.87
C ALA A 45 -21.46 7.45 22.12
N ALA A 46 -22.04 6.99 23.23
CA ALA A 46 -23.41 7.32 23.62
C ALA A 46 -23.59 8.83 23.92
N ILE A 47 -22.57 9.47 24.52
CA ILE A 47 -22.57 10.91 24.81
C ILE A 47 -22.33 11.74 23.54
N LEU A 48 -21.33 11.36 22.74
CA LEU A 48 -20.87 12.13 21.60
C LEU A 48 -21.71 11.92 20.33
N GLY A 49 -22.29 10.75 20.16
CA GLY A 49 -23.07 10.41 18.96
C GLY A 49 -22.27 10.64 17.66
N ILE A 50 -22.83 11.39 16.74
CA ILE A 50 -22.22 11.71 15.43
C ILE A 50 -20.89 12.48 15.53
N LEU A 51 -20.60 13.13 16.65
CA LEU A 51 -19.36 13.87 16.83
C LEU A 51 -18.11 12.95 16.86
N THR A 52 -18.29 11.67 17.18
CA THR A 52 -17.21 10.67 17.10
C THR A 52 -16.65 10.50 15.70
N LEU A 53 -17.43 10.85 14.67
CA LEU A 53 -17.00 10.79 13.26
C LEU A 53 -16.14 11.99 12.83
N ILE A 54 -16.06 13.06 13.63
CA ILE A 54 -15.32 14.25 13.23
C ILE A 54 -13.85 13.96 12.92
N PRO A 55 -13.05 13.25 13.75
CA PRO A 55 -11.65 13.00 13.47
C PRO A 55 -11.40 12.24 12.17
N PRO A 56 -12.00 11.05 11.94
CA PRO A 56 -11.78 10.34 10.69
C PRO A 56 -12.32 11.08 9.46
N VAL A 57 -13.49 11.73 9.57
CA VAL A 57 -14.08 12.51 8.46
C VAL A 57 -13.24 13.75 8.18
N LEU A 58 -12.73 14.44 9.21
CA LEU A 58 -11.83 15.57 9.03
C LEU A 58 -10.55 15.16 8.31
N ALA A 59 -9.87 14.08 8.78
CA ALA A 59 -8.69 13.56 8.13
C ALA A 59 -8.95 13.26 6.65
N LEU A 60 -10.08 12.61 6.36
CA LEU A 60 -10.54 12.25 5.02
C LEU A 60 -10.77 13.49 4.12
N VAL A 61 -11.59 14.43 4.59
CA VAL A 61 -11.95 15.64 3.82
C VAL A 61 -10.73 16.52 3.60
N LEU A 62 -9.86 16.66 4.61
CA LEU A 62 -8.63 17.45 4.46
C LEU A 62 -7.64 16.78 3.51
N ALA A 63 -7.50 15.46 3.54
CA ALA A 63 -6.67 14.75 2.59
C ALA A 63 -7.12 15.02 1.14
N PHE A 64 -8.44 15.04 0.91
CA PHE A 64 -9.04 15.39 -0.38
C PHE A 64 -8.77 16.85 -0.80
N LEU A 65 -8.92 17.80 0.12
CA LEU A 65 -8.79 19.22 -0.17
C LEU A 65 -7.34 19.68 -0.27
N THR A 66 -6.48 19.19 0.64
CA THR A 66 -5.08 19.65 0.77
C THR A 66 -4.10 18.79 0.01
N ARG A 67 -4.49 17.58 -0.37
CA ARG A 67 -3.60 16.54 -0.95
C ARG A 67 -2.36 16.28 -0.08
N ASN A 68 -2.51 16.42 1.23
CA ASN A 68 -1.43 16.24 2.20
C ASN A 68 -1.90 15.34 3.35
N VAL A 69 -1.51 14.08 3.30
CA VAL A 69 -1.92 13.05 4.26
C VAL A 69 -1.40 13.35 5.67
N ILE A 70 -0.14 13.78 5.80
CA ILE A 70 0.46 14.08 7.12
C ILE A 70 -0.34 15.19 7.83
N LEU A 71 -0.62 16.30 7.14
CA LEU A 71 -1.42 17.39 7.69
C LEU A 71 -2.82 16.91 8.08
N SER A 72 -3.43 16.08 7.24
CA SER A 72 -4.80 15.60 7.42
C SER A 72 -4.93 14.67 8.63
N LEU A 73 -4.03 13.70 8.76
CA LEU A 73 -3.97 12.80 9.91
C LEU A 73 -3.64 13.57 11.19
N PHE A 74 -2.66 14.48 11.15
CA PHE A 74 -2.30 15.31 12.30
C PHE A 74 -3.49 16.14 12.83
N LEU A 75 -4.25 16.78 11.93
CA LEU A 75 -5.45 17.54 12.32
C LEU A 75 -6.59 16.62 12.75
N GLY A 76 -6.68 15.42 12.20
CA GLY A 76 -7.57 14.37 12.71
C GLY A 76 -7.28 14.02 14.16
N VAL A 77 -6.02 13.71 14.50
CA VAL A 77 -5.56 13.44 15.88
C VAL A 77 -5.89 14.62 16.79
N LEU A 78 -5.52 15.84 16.38
CA LEU A 78 -5.74 17.04 17.19
C LEU A 78 -7.23 17.30 17.43
N SER A 79 -8.11 17.06 16.45
CA SER A 79 -9.55 17.24 16.59
C SER A 79 -10.19 16.22 17.53
N GLY A 80 -9.72 14.96 17.52
CA GLY A 80 -10.17 13.94 18.45
C GLY A 80 -9.73 14.22 19.88
N ALA A 81 -8.46 14.56 20.08
CA ALA A 81 -7.94 15.00 21.37
C ALA A 81 -8.67 16.25 21.90
N TRP A 82 -9.05 17.15 21.01
CA TRP A 82 -9.89 18.31 21.34
C TRP A 82 -11.27 17.90 21.87
N ILE A 83 -11.97 16.99 21.18
CA ILE A 83 -13.29 16.52 21.58
C ILE A 83 -13.25 15.84 22.95
N LEU A 84 -12.26 14.93 23.15
CA LEU A 84 -12.07 14.26 24.44
C LEU A 84 -11.74 15.26 25.56
N SER A 85 -10.88 16.23 25.30
CA SER A 85 -10.51 17.25 26.29
C SER A 85 -11.70 18.18 26.64
N LEU A 86 -12.57 18.52 25.67
CA LEU A 86 -13.81 19.27 25.94
C LEU A 86 -14.79 18.47 26.80
N MET A 87 -14.88 17.16 26.58
CA MET A 87 -15.79 16.31 27.32
C MET A 87 -15.45 16.23 28.82
N HIS A 88 -14.15 16.33 29.16
CA HIS A 88 -13.67 16.22 30.54
C HIS A 88 -13.40 17.57 31.21
N GLY A 89 -13.48 18.70 30.50
CA GLY A 89 -13.07 19.99 31.06
C GLY A 89 -13.82 21.21 30.52
N ASP A 90 -13.28 22.38 30.87
CA ASP A 90 -13.73 23.66 30.28
C ASP A 90 -13.00 23.96 28.96
N ILE A 91 -13.48 24.95 28.22
CA ILE A 91 -12.94 25.30 26.89
C ILE A 91 -11.46 25.71 26.96
N LEU A 92 -11.04 26.44 27.99
CA LEU A 92 -9.65 26.90 28.14
C LEU A 92 -8.72 25.73 28.50
N GLY A 93 -9.16 24.86 29.40
CA GLY A 93 -8.45 23.62 29.74
C GLY A 93 -8.37 22.68 28.56
N ALA A 94 -9.42 22.57 27.76
CA ALA A 94 -9.45 21.70 26.58
C ALA A 94 -8.44 22.12 25.49
N VAL A 95 -8.12 23.41 25.31
CA VAL A 95 -7.08 23.85 24.36
C VAL A 95 -5.70 23.28 24.73
N ALA A 96 -5.34 23.40 26.02
CA ALA A 96 -4.08 22.84 26.51
C ALA A 96 -4.14 21.30 26.54
N GLY A 97 -5.28 20.75 26.99
CA GLY A 97 -5.53 19.32 27.03
C GLY A 97 -5.41 18.65 25.68
N ALA A 98 -5.97 19.21 24.62
CA ALA A 98 -5.87 18.68 23.27
C ALA A 98 -4.40 18.58 22.79
N PHE A 99 -3.60 19.59 23.07
CA PHE A 99 -2.17 19.55 22.73
C PHE A 99 -1.43 18.48 23.51
N PHE A 100 -1.57 18.45 24.83
CA PHE A 100 -0.88 17.44 25.67
C PHE A 100 -1.35 16.03 25.35
N SER A 101 -2.65 15.80 25.22
CA SER A 101 -3.18 14.47 24.84
C SER A 101 -2.66 14.02 23.48
N SER A 102 -2.62 14.92 22.47
CA SER A 102 -2.04 14.56 21.17
C SER A 102 -0.57 14.11 21.30
N THR A 103 0.24 14.76 22.15
CA THR A 103 1.62 14.34 22.38
C THR A 103 1.72 12.98 23.06
N GLU A 104 0.81 12.69 23.99
CA GLU A 104 0.75 11.37 24.66
C GLU A 104 0.37 10.26 23.66
N TYR A 105 -0.57 10.49 22.74
CA TYR A 105 -0.87 9.53 21.68
C TYR A 105 0.35 9.26 20.79
N PHE A 106 1.12 10.29 20.40
CA PHE A 106 2.35 10.09 19.63
C PHE A 106 3.42 9.31 20.42
N ILE A 107 3.61 9.63 21.70
CA ILE A 107 4.57 8.92 22.56
C ILE A 107 4.12 7.48 22.78
N GLY A 108 2.83 7.26 23.04
CA GLY A 108 2.24 5.93 23.22
C GLY A 108 2.51 5.01 22.02
N THR A 109 2.42 5.57 20.82
CA THR A 109 2.75 4.86 19.56
C THR A 109 4.18 4.32 19.55
N PHE A 110 5.16 5.11 20.03
CA PHE A 110 6.56 4.66 20.12
C PHE A 110 6.80 3.71 21.30
N ALA A 111 6.04 3.82 22.37
CA ALA A 111 6.17 2.97 23.54
C ALA A 111 5.64 1.56 23.31
N ASP A 112 4.80 1.38 22.31
CA ASP A 112 4.29 0.07 21.92
C ASP A 112 5.36 -0.75 21.21
N ARG A 113 5.57 -2.00 21.67
CA ARG A 113 6.62 -2.89 21.15
C ARG A 113 6.35 -3.34 19.72
N TRP A 114 5.09 -3.58 19.37
CA TRP A 114 4.69 -3.98 18.02
C TRP A 114 4.95 -2.85 17.03
N ASN A 115 4.50 -1.64 17.35
CA ASN A 115 4.68 -0.45 16.52
C ASN A 115 6.18 -0.14 16.31
N ALA A 116 6.98 -0.22 17.38
CA ALA A 116 8.42 -0.03 17.31
C ALA A 116 9.08 -1.08 16.40
N GLY A 117 8.66 -2.36 16.48
CA GLY A 117 9.11 -3.45 15.61
C GLY A 117 8.83 -3.17 14.14
N ILE A 118 7.62 -2.71 13.82
CA ILE A 118 7.22 -2.37 12.45
C ILE A 118 8.01 -1.17 11.91
N LEU A 119 8.18 -0.09 12.70
CA LEU A 119 9.00 1.05 12.29
C LEU A 119 10.42 0.61 11.95
N MET A 120 11.03 -0.21 12.80
CA MET A 120 12.35 -0.77 12.54
C MET A 120 12.41 -1.67 11.31
N GLN A 121 11.37 -2.50 11.10
CA GLN A 121 11.23 -3.32 9.90
C GLN A 121 11.23 -2.46 8.63
N VAL A 122 10.35 -1.46 8.54
CA VAL A 122 10.21 -0.58 7.38
C VAL A 122 11.53 0.12 7.07
N LEU A 123 12.18 0.71 8.09
CA LEU A 123 13.47 1.37 7.93
C LEU A 123 14.54 0.42 7.41
N VAL A 124 14.65 -0.79 7.97
CA VAL A 124 15.71 -1.74 7.62
C VAL A 124 15.47 -2.38 6.25
N ILE A 125 14.21 -2.60 5.84
CA ILE A 125 13.91 -3.06 4.47
C ILE A 125 14.33 -1.99 3.46
N GLY A 126 14.03 -0.70 3.69
CA GLY A 126 14.52 0.39 2.84
C GLY A 126 16.05 0.42 2.74
N ALA A 127 16.74 0.16 3.86
CA ALA A 127 18.19 0.04 3.90
C ALA A 127 18.70 -1.16 3.06
N LEU A 128 18.03 -2.31 3.13
CA LEU A 128 18.36 -3.50 2.34
C LEU A 128 18.26 -3.20 0.84
N ILE A 129 17.18 -2.55 0.42
CA ILE A 129 16.97 -2.16 -0.98
C ILE A 129 18.10 -1.26 -1.47
N ALA A 130 18.46 -0.24 -0.70
CA ALA A 130 19.56 0.66 -1.04
C ALA A 130 20.90 -0.08 -1.18
N LEU A 131 21.19 -1.04 -0.30
CA LEU A 131 22.39 -1.87 -0.39
C LEU A 131 22.40 -2.76 -1.64
N ILE A 132 21.31 -3.46 -1.94
CA ILE A 132 21.18 -4.33 -3.12
C ILE A 132 21.28 -3.51 -4.41
N THR A 133 20.66 -2.33 -4.45
CA THR A 133 20.72 -1.41 -5.58
C THR A 133 22.15 -0.94 -5.80
N ARG A 134 22.84 -0.50 -4.75
CA ARG A 134 24.25 -0.09 -4.83
C ARG A 134 25.19 -1.22 -5.28
N MET A 135 24.90 -2.45 -4.88
CA MET A 135 25.67 -3.61 -5.35
C MET A 135 25.37 -3.98 -6.82
N GLY A 136 24.46 -3.27 -7.49
CA GLY A 136 24.09 -3.54 -8.89
C GLY A 136 23.31 -4.84 -9.10
N GLY A 137 22.88 -5.49 -8.01
CA GLY A 137 22.20 -6.78 -8.06
C GLY A 137 20.88 -6.72 -8.81
N MET A 138 20.09 -5.67 -8.58
CA MET A 138 18.81 -5.47 -9.27
C MET A 138 18.98 -5.20 -10.76
N HIS A 139 19.97 -4.37 -11.10
CA HIS A 139 20.34 -4.13 -12.49
C HIS A 139 20.78 -5.42 -13.20
N ALA A 140 21.57 -6.27 -12.53
CA ALA A 140 22.02 -7.56 -13.08
C ALA A 140 20.85 -8.52 -13.35
N ILE A 141 19.84 -8.58 -12.45
CA ILE A 141 18.62 -9.36 -12.69
C ILE A 141 17.92 -8.88 -13.95
N ALA A 142 17.64 -7.58 -14.03
CA ALA A 142 16.88 -7.02 -15.13
C ALA A 142 17.63 -7.14 -16.48
N GLU A 143 18.96 -6.90 -16.53
CA GLU A 143 19.78 -7.14 -17.73
C GLU A 143 19.78 -8.62 -18.16
N SER A 144 19.80 -9.55 -17.19
CA SER A 144 19.74 -10.99 -17.49
C SER A 144 18.43 -11.37 -18.20
N VAL A 145 17.32 -10.81 -17.75
CA VAL A 145 15.98 -11.10 -18.29
C VAL A 145 15.67 -10.30 -19.58
N LYS A 146 16.31 -9.16 -19.77
CA LYS A 146 16.18 -8.31 -20.96
C LYS A 146 16.40 -9.07 -22.28
N SER A 147 17.28 -10.08 -22.29
CA SER A 147 17.55 -10.92 -23.45
C SER A 147 16.34 -11.74 -23.94
N TRP A 148 15.29 -11.88 -23.10
CA TRP A 148 14.03 -12.56 -23.45
C TRP A 148 13.14 -11.72 -24.36
N ALA A 149 13.35 -10.42 -24.39
CA ALA A 149 12.61 -9.46 -25.22
C ALA A 149 13.03 -9.55 -26.69
N LYS A 150 12.28 -10.33 -27.48
CA LYS A 150 12.52 -10.53 -28.92
C LYS A 150 11.54 -9.81 -29.84
N GLY A 151 10.55 -9.13 -29.28
CA GLY A 151 9.50 -8.40 -30.01
C GLY A 151 8.58 -7.66 -29.05
N PRO A 152 7.59 -6.90 -29.55
CA PRO A 152 6.75 -6.07 -28.72
C PRO A 152 5.98 -6.84 -27.63
N ARG A 153 5.48 -8.04 -27.95
CA ARG A 153 4.80 -8.90 -27.00
C ARG A 153 5.72 -9.41 -25.91
N SER A 154 6.86 -9.98 -26.31
CA SER A 154 7.83 -10.51 -25.35
C SER A 154 8.45 -9.42 -24.49
N ALA A 155 8.65 -8.20 -25.02
CA ALA A 155 9.17 -7.07 -24.24
C ALA A 155 8.21 -6.69 -23.11
N GLN A 156 6.92 -6.55 -23.39
CA GLN A 156 5.90 -6.26 -22.38
C GLN A 156 5.79 -7.38 -21.32
N LEU A 157 5.77 -8.64 -21.77
CA LEU A 157 5.74 -9.79 -20.85
C LEU A 157 7.01 -9.90 -20.02
N THR A 158 8.16 -9.58 -20.59
CA THR A 158 9.43 -9.53 -19.86
C THR A 158 9.40 -8.45 -18.79
N THR A 159 8.90 -7.24 -19.10
CA THR A 159 8.71 -6.16 -18.12
C THR A 159 7.82 -6.62 -16.96
N TRP A 160 6.69 -7.25 -17.28
CA TRP A 160 5.77 -7.80 -16.30
C TRP A 160 6.41 -8.88 -15.41
N ILE A 161 7.21 -9.81 -15.98
CA ILE A 161 7.94 -10.85 -15.23
C ILE A 161 8.96 -10.21 -14.28
N ILE A 162 9.71 -9.19 -14.73
CA ILE A 162 10.67 -8.49 -13.87
C ILE A 162 9.94 -7.85 -12.69
N GLY A 163 8.72 -7.31 -12.91
CA GLY A 163 7.87 -6.79 -11.85
C GLY A 163 7.58 -7.82 -10.75
N PHE A 164 7.29 -9.06 -11.12
CA PHE A 164 7.13 -10.15 -10.16
C PHE A 164 8.42 -10.54 -9.43
N ILE A 165 9.58 -10.37 -10.04
CA ILE A 165 10.86 -10.65 -9.39
C ILE A 165 11.19 -9.56 -8.35
N ILE A 166 10.77 -8.31 -8.61
CA ILE A 166 10.98 -7.17 -7.70
C ILE A 166 9.69 -6.94 -6.88
N PHE A 167 9.18 -7.96 -6.23
CA PHE A 167 7.90 -7.95 -5.51
C PHE A 167 7.95 -7.27 -4.14
N PHE A 168 9.14 -7.14 -3.58
CA PHE A 168 9.33 -6.80 -2.16
C PHE A 168 9.19 -5.31 -1.86
N ASP A 169 9.25 -4.44 -2.91
CA ASP A 169 9.13 -2.99 -2.76
C ASP A 169 8.66 -2.35 -4.07
N ASP A 170 7.65 -1.52 -4.00
CA ASP A 170 7.02 -0.83 -5.12
C ASP A 170 7.88 0.29 -5.69
N TYR A 171 8.61 1.03 -4.84
CA TYR A 171 9.52 2.09 -5.30
C TYR A 171 10.72 1.51 -6.04
N ALA A 172 11.33 0.44 -5.48
CA ALA A 172 12.40 -0.28 -6.15
C ALA A 172 11.93 -0.85 -7.51
N ASN A 173 10.71 -1.39 -7.56
CA ASN A 173 10.09 -1.87 -8.79
C ASN A 173 10.04 -0.74 -9.84
N ALA A 174 9.45 0.40 -9.52
CA ALA A 174 9.27 1.52 -10.42
C ALA A 174 10.61 2.11 -10.91
N LEU A 175 11.54 2.36 -9.99
CA LEU A 175 12.82 3.02 -10.29
C LEU A 175 13.84 2.13 -11.01
N ILE A 176 13.70 0.81 -10.92
CA ILE A 176 14.65 -0.13 -11.54
C ILE A 176 14.14 -0.60 -12.90
N ILE A 177 12.87 -1.04 -12.98
CA ILE A 177 12.33 -1.64 -14.20
C ILE A 177 12.18 -0.60 -15.32
N GLY A 178 11.65 0.56 -14.98
CA GLY A 178 11.43 1.63 -15.94
C GLY A 178 12.69 1.94 -16.76
N PRO A 179 13.79 2.43 -16.14
CA PRO A 179 15.02 2.78 -16.85
C PRO A 179 15.64 1.63 -17.64
N ILE A 180 15.62 0.40 -17.12
CA ILE A 180 16.20 -0.77 -17.77
C ILE A 180 15.41 -1.19 -19.00
N MET A 181 14.09 -1.12 -18.95
CA MET A 181 13.22 -1.53 -20.06
C MET A 181 12.96 -0.44 -21.10
N ARG A 182 13.25 0.84 -20.79
CA ARG A 182 13.14 1.96 -21.75
C ARG A 182 13.76 1.64 -23.12
N PRO A 183 15.08 1.33 -23.21
CA PRO A 183 15.72 1.11 -24.50
C PRO A 183 15.16 -0.11 -25.24
N VAL A 184 14.65 -1.10 -24.51
CA VAL A 184 13.98 -2.27 -25.11
C VAL A 184 12.62 -1.88 -25.69
N CYS A 185 11.84 -1.11 -24.94
CA CYS A 185 10.53 -0.62 -25.37
C CYS A 185 10.66 0.31 -26.58
N ASP A 186 11.64 1.21 -26.57
CA ASP A 186 11.93 2.10 -27.71
C ASP A 186 12.32 1.32 -28.97
N LYS A 187 13.19 0.31 -28.84
CA LYS A 187 13.60 -0.57 -29.95
C LYS A 187 12.39 -1.25 -30.61
N PHE A 188 11.39 -1.64 -29.81
CA PHE A 188 10.17 -2.30 -30.32
C PHE A 188 9.00 -1.33 -30.52
N ARG A 189 9.25 -0.03 -30.45
CA ARG A 189 8.25 1.03 -30.61
C ARG A 189 7.04 0.86 -29.69
N ILE A 190 7.27 0.48 -28.42
CA ILE A 190 6.28 0.48 -27.36
C ILE A 190 6.23 1.88 -26.76
N SER A 191 5.04 2.43 -26.57
CA SER A 191 4.89 3.77 -25.99
C SER A 191 5.39 3.81 -24.55
N ARG A 192 5.89 4.97 -24.12
CA ARG A 192 6.36 5.17 -22.73
C ARG A 192 5.22 5.12 -21.74
N GLU A 193 4.04 5.54 -22.14
CA GLU A 193 2.80 5.41 -21.38
C GLU A 193 2.48 3.93 -21.10
N ARG A 194 2.71 3.06 -22.09
CA ARG A 194 2.50 1.61 -21.91
C ARG A 194 3.54 1.00 -20.98
N LEU A 195 4.80 1.42 -21.08
CA LEU A 195 5.83 0.98 -20.14
C LEU A 195 5.51 1.43 -18.72
N ALA A 196 5.14 2.71 -18.53
CA ALA A 196 4.76 3.25 -17.23
C ALA A 196 3.59 2.46 -16.61
N TYR A 197 2.56 2.16 -17.41
CA TYR A 197 1.41 1.36 -16.95
C TYR A 197 1.81 -0.06 -16.50
N ILE A 198 2.70 -0.76 -17.23
CA ILE A 198 3.15 -2.10 -16.83
C ILE A 198 3.93 -2.01 -15.51
N VAL A 199 4.82 -1.02 -15.37
CA VAL A 199 5.63 -0.81 -14.18
C VAL A 199 4.73 -0.50 -12.98
N ASP A 200 3.83 0.45 -13.09
CA ASP A 200 2.91 0.87 -12.03
C ASP A 200 1.99 -0.28 -11.58
N SER A 201 1.39 -0.99 -12.55
CA SER A 201 0.54 -2.16 -12.27
C SER A 201 1.29 -3.33 -11.64
N THR A 202 2.62 -3.39 -11.73
CA THR A 202 3.46 -4.41 -11.08
C THR A 202 4.18 -3.90 -9.84
N ALA A 203 3.96 -2.66 -9.43
CA ALA A 203 4.50 -2.06 -8.20
C ALA A 203 3.57 -2.35 -7.00
N ALA A 204 2.71 -1.41 -6.63
CA ALA A 204 1.79 -1.54 -5.51
C ALA A 204 0.87 -2.79 -5.56
N PRO A 205 0.27 -3.19 -6.71
CA PRO A 205 -0.55 -4.40 -6.75
C PRO A 205 0.20 -5.69 -6.40
N ILE A 206 1.50 -5.80 -6.70
CA ILE A 206 2.31 -6.96 -6.30
C ILE A 206 2.72 -6.86 -4.84
N ALA A 207 3.29 -5.71 -4.43
CA ALA A 207 3.80 -5.52 -3.07
C ALA A 207 2.72 -5.76 -2.00
N GLY A 208 1.46 -5.37 -2.29
CA GLY A 208 0.33 -5.59 -1.39
C GLY A 208 -0.20 -7.02 -1.31
N ILE A 209 0.26 -7.97 -2.14
CA ILE A 209 -0.15 -9.40 -2.04
C ILE A 209 0.91 -10.24 -1.35
N PHE A 210 2.19 -9.88 -1.50
CA PHE A 210 3.28 -10.71 -1.05
C PHE A 210 3.51 -10.61 0.45
N VAL A 211 3.67 -11.78 1.08
CA VAL A 211 3.85 -11.95 2.54
C VAL A 211 5.19 -11.44 3.08
N ILE A 212 6.09 -10.99 2.21
CA ILE A 212 7.39 -10.42 2.55
C ILE A 212 7.61 -9.21 1.63
N SER A 213 7.11 -8.06 2.05
CA SER A 213 7.24 -6.80 1.33
C SER A 213 7.33 -5.63 2.31
N THR A 214 7.61 -4.43 1.82
CA THR A 214 7.49 -3.20 2.62
C THR A 214 6.06 -2.93 3.07
N TRP A 215 5.08 -3.48 2.38
CA TRP A 215 3.64 -3.24 2.62
C TRP A 215 3.06 -4.06 3.76
N ILE A 216 3.54 -5.31 3.95
CA ILE A 216 2.96 -6.22 4.96
C ILE A 216 2.99 -5.61 6.37
N GLY A 217 4.04 -4.87 6.72
CA GLY A 217 4.13 -4.22 8.03
C GLY A 217 2.94 -3.30 8.29
N THR A 218 2.67 -2.39 7.36
CA THR A 218 1.53 -1.45 7.47
C THR A 218 0.19 -2.17 7.45
N GLU A 219 0.02 -3.18 6.60
CA GLU A 219 -1.23 -3.93 6.51
C GLU A 219 -1.52 -4.69 7.81
N LEU A 220 -0.51 -5.40 8.37
CA LEU A 220 -0.67 -6.15 9.62
C LEU A 220 -1.05 -5.24 10.79
N VAL A 221 -0.43 -4.07 10.88
CA VAL A 221 -0.72 -3.09 11.92
C VAL A 221 -2.19 -2.68 11.88
N ASN A 222 -2.65 -2.21 10.74
CA ASN A 222 -4.02 -1.70 10.62
C ASN A 222 -5.07 -2.81 10.77
N LEU A 223 -4.74 -4.04 10.36
CA LEU A 223 -5.59 -5.21 10.60
C LEU A 223 -5.65 -5.55 12.10
N ASN A 224 -4.50 -5.53 12.79
CA ASN A 224 -4.44 -5.79 14.23
C ASN A 224 -5.24 -4.76 15.02
N GLU A 225 -5.05 -3.49 14.72
CA GLU A 225 -5.79 -2.39 15.36
C GLU A 225 -7.31 -2.53 15.17
N GLY A 226 -7.75 -2.88 13.96
CA GLY A 226 -9.16 -3.17 13.71
C GLY A 226 -9.71 -4.36 14.50
N LEU A 227 -8.92 -5.42 14.66
CA LEU A 227 -9.29 -6.59 15.49
C LEU A 227 -9.36 -6.22 16.98
N GLU A 228 -8.43 -5.42 17.48
CA GLU A 228 -8.41 -4.93 18.87
C GLU A 228 -9.63 -4.06 19.17
N ILE A 229 -9.94 -3.09 18.31
CA ILE A 229 -11.14 -2.23 18.45
C ILE A 229 -12.43 -3.05 18.39
N ALA A 230 -12.45 -4.11 17.58
CA ALA A 230 -13.59 -5.02 17.50
C ALA A 230 -13.71 -5.97 18.73
N GLY A 231 -12.70 -6.01 19.60
CA GLY A 231 -12.63 -6.95 20.72
C GLY A 231 -12.49 -8.41 20.27
N ILE A 232 -11.97 -8.66 19.06
CA ILE A 232 -11.81 -10.00 18.50
C ILE A 232 -10.47 -10.57 18.95
N THR A 233 -10.53 -11.63 19.74
CA THR A 233 -9.36 -12.40 20.21
C THR A 233 -9.34 -13.77 19.54
N GLY A 234 -8.16 -14.37 19.42
CA GLY A 234 -8.00 -15.72 18.83
C GLY A 234 -7.75 -15.72 17.30
N ILE A 235 -7.68 -14.53 16.65
CA ILE A 235 -7.26 -14.39 15.25
C ILE A 235 -6.03 -13.48 15.21
N SER A 236 -4.95 -13.93 14.57
CA SER A 236 -3.82 -13.05 14.34
C SER A 236 -4.05 -12.18 13.08
N ALA A 237 -3.53 -10.96 13.10
CA ALA A 237 -3.54 -10.07 11.94
C ALA A 237 -2.88 -10.73 10.72
N TYR A 238 -1.86 -11.57 10.94
CA TYR A 238 -1.19 -12.32 9.88
C TYR A 238 -2.12 -13.34 9.21
N ASN A 239 -2.92 -14.09 9.98
CA ASN A 239 -3.91 -15.02 9.41
C ASN A 239 -4.95 -14.26 8.60
N LEU A 240 -5.48 -13.17 9.16
CA LEU A 240 -6.45 -12.32 8.45
C LEU A 240 -5.84 -11.79 7.15
N PHE A 241 -4.58 -11.33 7.17
CA PHE A 241 -3.86 -10.90 5.97
C PHE A 241 -3.82 -12.00 4.90
N ILE A 242 -3.37 -13.22 5.26
CA ILE A 242 -3.28 -14.34 4.33
C ILE A 242 -4.65 -14.69 3.73
N ASP A 243 -5.69 -14.72 4.57
CA ASP A 243 -7.04 -15.08 4.15
C ASP A 243 -7.69 -14.00 3.26
N THR A 244 -7.22 -12.74 3.32
CA THR A 244 -7.66 -11.69 2.39
C THR A 244 -7.09 -11.88 0.97
N ILE A 245 -5.96 -12.58 0.77
CA ILE A 245 -5.26 -12.66 -0.52
C ILE A 245 -6.16 -13.12 -1.67
N PRO A 246 -6.96 -14.19 -1.56
CA PRO A 246 -7.85 -14.61 -2.63
C PRO A 246 -8.92 -13.57 -3.01
N TYR A 247 -9.28 -12.68 -2.08
CA TYR A 247 -10.27 -11.62 -2.25
C TYR A 247 -9.67 -10.28 -2.69
N ARG A 248 -8.36 -10.21 -2.89
CA ARG A 248 -7.68 -9.00 -3.40
C ARG A 248 -7.88 -8.85 -4.90
N PHE A 249 -9.14 -8.71 -5.29
CA PHE A 249 -9.56 -8.73 -6.68
C PHE A 249 -8.83 -7.70 -7.53
N TYR A 250 -8.74 -6.43 -7.10
CA TYR A 250 -8.08 -5.40 -7.90
C TYR A 250 -6.61 -5.73 -8.19
N ASN A 251 -5.86 -6.16 -7.20
CA ASN A 251 -4.47 -6.53 -7.33
C ASN A 251 -4.29 -7.65 -8.36
N ILE A 252 -5.05 -8.74 -8.19
CA ILE A 252 -4.99 -9.93 -9.05
C ILE A 252 -5.42 -9.57 -10.48
N LEU A 253 -6.50 -8.81 -10.62
CA LEU A 253 -7.05 -8.46 -11.92
C LEU A 253 -6.22 -7.41 -12.66
N ALA A 254 -5.57 -6.46 -11.97
CA ALA A 254 -4.63 -5.52 -12.58
C ALA A 254 -3.44 -6.26 -13.19
N LEU A 255 -2.84 -7.18 -12.45
CA LEU A 255 -1.76 -8.03 -12.94
C LEU A 255 -2.18 -8.91 -14.11
N PHE A 256 -3.37 -9.52 -14.02
CA PHE A 256 -3.95 -10.33 -15.08
C PHE A 256 -4.25 -9.49 -16.34
N PHE A 257 -4.75 -8.27 -16.18
CA PHE A 257 -5.09 -7.40 -17.31
C PHE A 257 -3.85 -6.95 -18.09
N VAL A 258 -2.75 -6.60 -17.39
CA VAL A 258 -1.45 -6.33 -18.03
C VAL A 258 -0.99 -7.53 -18.84
N PHE A 259 -1.03 -8.74 -18.24
CA PHE A 259 -0.66 -9.98 -18.91
C PHE A 259 -1.53 -10.24 -20.14
N ALA A 260 -2.86 -10.17 -19.99
CA ALA A 260 -3.81 -10.46 -21.08
C ALA A 260 -3.69 -9.45 -22.24
N SER A 261 -3.59 -8.15 -21.96
CA SER A 261 -3.44 -7.11 -22.98
C SER A 261 -2.11 -7.22 -23.72
N ALA A 262 -1.01 -7.51 -23.01
CA ALA A 262 0.30 -7.76 -23.60
C ALA A 262 0.31 -9.03 -24.47
N LEU A 263 -0.33 -10.12 -24.01
CA LEU A 263 -0.42 -11.38 -24.75
C LEU A 263 -1.25 -11.24 -26.04
N LEU A 264 -2.38 -10.55 -25.94
CA LEU A 264 -3.30 -10.34 -27.08
C LEU A 264 -2.86 -9.21 -28.00
N LEU A 265 -1.96 -8.31 -27.55
CA LEU A 265 -1.60 -7.04 -28.20
C LEU A 265 -2.85 -6.23 -28.57
N ARG A 266 -3.77 -6.11 -27.62
CA ARG A 266 -5.02 -5.35 -27.78
C ARG A 266 -5.09 -4.26 -26.74
N GLU A 267 -5.36 -3.06 -27.21
CA GLU A 267 -5.47 -1.86 -26.39
C GLU A 267 -6.75 -1.10 -26.75
N TYR A 268 -7.27 -0.28 -25.82
CA TYR A 268 -8.41 0.61 -26.05
C TYR A 268 -8.19 1.98 -25.43
N GLY A 269 -9.05 2.92 -25.72
CA GLY A 269 -8.99 4.27 -25.18
C GLY A 269 -7.70 5.02 -25.56
N PRO A 270 -7.22 5.92 -24.71
CA PRO A 270 -6.02 6.72 -24.96
C PRO A 270 -4.75 5.88 -25.11
N MET A 271 -4.63 4.74 -24.39
CA MET A 271 -3.49 3.83 -24.51
C MET A 271 -3.37 3.26 -25.93
N LEU A 272 -4.48 2.94 -26.59
CA LEU A 272 -4.47 2.52 -28.00
C LEU A 272 -3.90 3.60 -28.90
N ALA A 273 -4.24 4.86 -28.67
CA ALA A 273 -3.71 5.99 -29.45
C ALA A 273 -2.20 6.14 -29.25
N ALA A 274 -1.72 6.02 -28.00
CA ALA A 274 -0.30 6.06 -27.66
C ALA A 274 0.48 4.93 -28.33
N GLU A 275 -0.01 3.69 -28.27
CA GLU A 275 0.61 2.53 -28.91
C GLU A 275 0.62 2.63 -30.44
N ILE A 276 -0.48 3.09 -31.07
CA ILE A 276 -0.53 3.30 -32.52
C ILE A 276 0.45 4.40 -32.95
N ARG A 277 0.56 5.51 -32.21
CA ARG A 277 1.57 6.56 -32.43
C ARG A 277 2.95 5.92 -32.42
N ALA A 278 3.34 5.29 -31.32
CA ALA A 278 4.67 4.69 -31.17
C ALA A 278 5.00 3.69 -32.30
N ARG A 279 4.05 2.81 -32.68
CA ARG A 279 4.26 1.83 -33.75
C ARG A 279 4.44 2.47 -35.12
N LYS A 280 3.61 3.47 -35.46
CA LYS A 280 3.60 4.07 -36.81
C LYS A 280 4.71 5.08 -37.03
N THR A 281 4.90 5.99 -36.07
CA THR A 281 5.86 7.12 -36.22
C THR A 281 7.22 6.84 -35.60
N GLY A 282 7.31 5.88 -34.67
CA GLY A 282 8.50 5.66 -33.85
C GLY A 282 8.59 6.62 -32.66
N GLU A 283 7.64 7.55 -32.50
CA GLU A 283 7.59 8.48 -31.38
C GLU A 283 7.01 7.79 -30.15
N THR A 284 7.87 7.31 -29.26
CA THR A 284 7.48 6.61 -28.04
C THR A 284 6.95 7.54 -26.96
N ILE A 285 7.27 8.85 -27.03
CA ILE A 285 6.78 9.92 -26.17
C ILE A 285 5.82 10.80 -26.97
N ARG A 286 4.80 11.36 -26.36
CA ARG A 286 3.87 12.30 -26.98
C ARG A 286 4.59 13.63 -27.26
N ALA A 287 4.41 14.19 -28.46
CA ALA A 287 4.99 15.48 -28.80
C ALA A 287 4.43 16.60 -27.91
N GLY A 288 5.33 17.42 -27.33
CA GLY A 288 4.96 18.51 -26.42
C GLY A 288 4.68 18.11 -24.99
N SER A 289 4.87 16.85 -24.62
CA SER A 289 4.78 16.41 -23.21
C SER A 289 6.00 16.90 -22.43
N GLU A 290 5.75 17.42 -21.23
CA GLU A 290 6.80 17.76 -20.27
C GLU A 290 7.34 16.46 -19.65
N VAL A 291 8.49 16.02 -20.10
CA VAL A 291 9.26 14.93 -19.49
C VAL A 291 10.39 15.60 -18.71
N PRO A 292 10.64 15.23 -17.43
CA PRO A 292 11.75 15.80 -16.66
C PRO A 292 13.08 15.70 -17.42
N ASP A 293 13.85 16.79 -17.48
CA ASP A 293 15.09 16.89 -18.25
C ASP A 293 16.15 15.85 -17.84
N ASP A 294 16.18 15.48 -16.57
CA ASP A 294 17.07 14.47 -15.98
C ASP A 294 16.89 13.07 -16.58
N VAL A 295 15.74 12.85 -17.24
CA VAL A 295 15.37 11.55 -17.84
C VAL A 295 15.97 11.38 -19.24
N ASN A 296 16.23 12.48 -19.96
CA ASN A 296 16.77 12.46 -21.33
C ASN A 296 18.29 12.28 -21.38
N GLU A 297 19.00 12.62 -20.28
CA GLU A 297 20.47 12.49 -20.19
C GLU A 297 20.93 11.24 -19.42
N ALA A 298 20.02 10.40 -18.95
CA ALA A 298 20.38 9.15 -18.27
C ALA A 298 21.00 8.17 -19.26
N ASP A 299 22.31 8.32 -19.49
CA ASP A 299 23.15 7.26 -20.02
C ASP A 299 22.97 6.03 -19.12
N PRO A 300 22.54 4.86 -19.65
CA PRO A 300 22.40 3.65 -18.86
C PRO A 300 23.69 3.22 -18.14
N ALA A 301 24.84 3.78 -18.54
CA ALA A 301 26.13 3.60 -17.90
C ALA A 301 26.41 4.61 -16.76
N LYS A 302 25.62 5.66 -16.64
CA LYS A 302 25.67 6.61 -15.52
C LYS A 302 24.36 6.53 -14.75
N ASN A 303 24.28 5.59 -13.81
CA ASN A 303 23.15 5.46 -12.88
C ASN A 303 23.09 6.67 -11.94
N THR A 304 22.48 7.75 -12.40
CA THR A 304 22.12 8.88 -11.56
C THR A 304 20.62 8.83 -11.29
N VAL A 305 20.24 8.32 -10.14
CA VAL A 305 18.92 8.53 -9.55
C VAL A 305 18.97 9.87 -8.83
N SER A 306 18.04 10.78 -9.09
CA SER A 306 18.02 12.17 -8.61
C SER A 306 18.21 12.33 -7.10
N ASP A 307 18.74 13.47 -6.66
CA ASP A 307 19.14 13.80 -5.28
C ASP A 307 18.03 13.66 -4.21
N GLU A 308 16.77 13.57 -4.58
CA GLU A 308 15.67 13.31 -3.63
C GLU A 308 15.57 11.83 -3.19
N CYS A 309 16.09 10.89 -4.00
CA CYS A 309 16.27 9.48 -3.64
C CYS A 309 17.74 9.06 -3.54
N GLY A 310 18.68 10.02 -3.48
CA GLY A 310 20.12 9.80 -3.28
C GLY A 310 20.78 8.92 -4.33
N VAL A 311 21.37 9.57 -5.33
CA VAL A 311 22.21 8.90 -6.35
C VAL A 311 23.36 8.16 -5.68
N LEU A 312 23.34 6.86 -5.80
CA LEU A 312 24.43 6.03 -5.34
C LEU A 312 25.33 5.71 -6.53
N GLU A 313 26.43 6.49 -6.71
CA GLU A 313 27.45 6.19 -7.72
C GLU A 313 28.01 4.78 -7.50
N THR A 314 27.92 3.94 -8.54
CA THR A 314 28.59 2.63 -8.52
C THR A 314 30.11 2.83 -8.69
N SER A 315 30.88 2.09 -7.91
CA SER A 315 32.34 2.12 -8.01
C SER A 315 32.80 1.64 -9.39
N GLU A 316 33.57 2.44 -10.12
CA GLU A 316 34.11 2.11 -11.46
C GLU A 316 35.04 0.88 -11.51
N LYS A 317 35.44 0.30 -10.36
CA LYS A 317 36.49 -0.73 -10.28
C LYS A 317 36.02 -2.15 -9.99
N ALA A 318 34.74 -2.36 -9.68
CA ALA A 318 34.20 -3.68 -9.40
C ALA A 318 33.27 -4.10 -10.55
N ASN A 319 33.11 -5.38 -10.81
CA ASN A 319 32.04 -5.86 -11.69
C ASN A 319 30.75 -5.97 -10.85
N PRO A 320 29.96 -4.86 -10.72
CA PRO A 320 28.82 -4.81 -9.79
C PRO A 320 27.62 -5.62 -10.32
N TYR A 321 27.67 -6.08 -11.57
CA TYR A 321 26.56 -6.72 -12.25
C TYR A 321 26.50 -8.23 -12.01
N SER A 322 26.60 -8.65 -10.75
CA SER A 322 26.34 -10.03 -10.37
C SER A 322 24.91 -10.19 -9.86
N ILE A 323 24.16 -11.09 -10.47
CA ILE A 323 22.79 -11.44 -10.04
C ILE A 323 22.75 -11.92 -8.59
N TRP A 324 23.86 -12.52 -8.10
CA TRP A 324 23.98 -12.98 -6.72
C TRP A 324 23.97 -11.85 -5.70
N ASN A 325 24.29 -10.61 -6.12
CA ASN A 325 24.21 -9.42 -5.26
C ASN A 325 22.78 -9.04 -4.85
N ALA A 326 21.78 -9.57 -5.56
CA ALA A 326 20.38 -9.49 -5.17
C ALA A 326 19.86 -10.82 -4.63
N ILE A 327 20.10 -11.93 -5.34
CA ILE A 327 19.54 -13.24 -4.98
C ILE A 327 19.96 -13.67 -3.57
N VAL A 328 21.22 -13.46 -3.17
CA VAL A 328 21.68 -13.91 -1.85
C VAL A 328 21.04 -13.08 -0.72
N PRO A 329 21.08 -11.73 -0.69
CA PRO A 329 20.41 -10.98 0.36
C PRO A 329 18.89 -11.21 0.42
N ILE A 330 18.21 -11.26 -0.72
CA ILE A 330 16.77 -11.55 -0.79
C ILE A 330 16.49 -13.00 -0.32
N GLY A 331 17.32 -13.94 -0.73
CA GLY A 331 17.22 -15.32 -0.27
C GLY A 331 17.39 -15.42 1.24
N VAL A 332 18.38 -14.71 1.81
CA VAL A 332 18.57 -14.65 3.27
C VAL A 332 17.35 -14.04 3.96
N LEU A 333 16.78 -12.94 3.43
CA LEU A 333 15.55 -12.35 3.95
C LEU A 333 14.42 -13.40 4.02
N ILE A 334 14.15 -14.07 2.90
CA ILE A 334 13.04 -15.03 2.77
C ILE A 334 13.28 -16.25 3.69
N PHE A 335 14.43 -16.90 3.58
CA PHE A 335 14.70 -18.12 4.35
C PHE A 335 14.82 -17.86 5.85
N SER A 336 15.43 -16.72 6.25
CA SER A 336 15.46 -16.37 7.67
C SER A 336 14.08 -16.01 8.20
N ALA A 337 13.23 -15.32 7.45
CA ALA A 337 11.86 -15.05 7.84
C ALA A 337 11.09 -16.36 8.08
N ILE A 338 11.14 -17.31 7.15
CA ILE A 338 10.49 -18.62 7.29
C ILE A 338 10.93 -19.32 8.58
N ILE A 339 12.23 -19.36 8.86
CA ILE A 339 12.77 -20.02 10.06
C ILE A 339 12.37 -19.25 11.34
N LEU A 340 12.48 -17.91 11.30
CA LEU A 340 12.20 -17.05 12.44
C LEU A 340 10.71 -17.03 12.80
N PHE A 341 9.80 -17.05 11.82
CA PHE A 341 8.36 -17.19 12.09
C PHE A 341 8.07 -18.46 12.88
N TYR A 342 8.61 -19.59 12.43
CA TYR A 342 8.43 -20.86 13.15
C TYR A 342 9.01 -20.80 14.57
N THR A 343 10.28 -20.37 14.69
CA THR A 343 10.98 -20.40 15.99
C THR A 343 10.42 -19.38 16.98
N ASN A 344 10.03 -18.20 16.52
CA ASN A 344 9.43 -17.16 17.35
C ASN A 344 8.07 -17.62 17.89
N GLY A 345 7.18 -18.09 17.01
CA GLY A 345 5.86 -18.53 17.41
C GLY A 345 5.87 -19.81 18.24
N ALA A 346 6.71 -20.79 17.91
CA ALA A 346 6.87 -21.98 18.76
C ALA A 346 7.37 -21.62 20.17
N ASN A 347 8.29 -20.66 20.29
CA ASN A 347 8.75 -20.17 21.58
C ASN A 347 7.62 -19.40 22.33
N ALA A 348 6.82 -18.62 21.64
CA ALA A 348 5.66 -17.93 22.22
C ALA A 348 4.64 -18.94 22.79
N ILE A 349 4.30 -19.98 22.01
CA ILE A 349 3.39 -21.04 22.47
C ILE A 349 3.97 -21.75 23.70
N MET A 350 5.25 -22.11 23.68
CA MET A 350 5.92 -22.80 24.80
C MET A 350 6.04 -21.92 26.04
N ALA A 351 6.08 -20.59 25.88
CA ALA A 351 6.08 -19.63 26.99
C ALA A 351 4.67 -19.35 27.55
N GLY A 352 3.61 -19.79 26.86
CA GLY A 352 2.22 -19.53 27.25
C GLY A 352 1.63 -18.25 26.65
N ASP A 353 2.36 -17.59 25.74
CA ASP A 353 1.93 -16.36 25.06
C ASP A 353 1.35 -16.65 23.65
N GLY A 354 1.21 -17.93 23.28
CA GLY A 354 0.68 -18.35 21.99
C GLY A 354 -0.84 -18.47 21.93
N LEU A 355 -1.37 -18.67 20.73
CA LEU A 355 -2.82 -18.85 20.49
C LEU A 355 -3.35 -20.21 21.00
N ILE A 356 -2.47 -21.20 21.18
CA ILE A 356 -2.76 -22.52 21.73
C ILE A 356 -1.83 -22.84 22.89
N THR A 357 -2.18 -23.84 23.69
CA THR A 357 -1.35 -24.28 24.81
C THR A 357 -0.13 -25.09 24.35
N ALA A 358 0.93 -25.10 25.16
CA ALA A 358 2.12 -25.89 24.88
C ALA A 358 1.82 -27.41 24.80
N GLU A 359 0.83 -27.89 25.59
CA GLU A 359 0.39 -29.29 25.58
C GLU A 359 -0.28 -29.67 24.26
N GLU A 360 -1.16 -28.80 23.74
CA GLU A 360 -1.79 -28.97 22.43
C GLU A 360 -0.76 -28.94 21.32
N PHE A 361 0.16 -27.96 21.33
CA PHE A 361 1.19 -27.79 20.30
C PHE A 361 2.06 -29.03 20.11
N VAL A 362 2.47 -29.70 21.20
CA VAL A 362 3.32 -30.90 21.16
C VAL A 362 2.57 -32.10 20.55
N THR A 363 1.24 -32.11 20.59
CA THR A 363 0.42 -33.21 20.03
C THR A 363 0.06 -33.01 18.56
N LEU A 364 0.32 -31.82 17.98
CA LEU A 364 -0.01 -31.51 16.60
C LEU A 364 0.87 -32.28 15.59
N GLY A 365 0.30 -32.55 14.42
CA GLY A 365 1.07 -32.97 13.24
C GLY A 365 2.00 -31.87 12.74
N THR A 366 3.03 -32.22 11.98
CA THR A 366 4.06 -31.26 11.53
C THR A 366 3.50 -30.03 10.81
N LEU A 367 2.50 -30.21 9.94
CA LEU A 367 1.90 -29.10 9.19
C LEU A 367 1.07 -28.17 10.09
N ASP A 368 0.29 -28.76 10.98
CA ASP A 368 -0.52 -28.00 11.92
C ASP A 368 0.35 -27.26 12.94
N ALA A 369 1.44 -27.91 13.42
CA ALA A 369 2.42 -27.25 14.28
C ALA A 369 3.11 -26.05 13.59
N ILE A 370 3.43 -26.17 12.31
CA ILE A 370 3.98 -25.03 11.53
C ILE A 370 2.94 -23.91 11.46
N ARG A 371 1.69 -24.23 11.11
CA ARG A 371 0.62 -23.24 11.00
C ARG A 371 0.40 -22.50 12.33
N GLU A 372 0.27 -23.23 13.43
CA GLU A 372 0.02 -22.62 14.75
C GLU A 372 1.23 -21.79 15.23
N ALA A 373 2.46 -22.26 14.98
CA ALA A 373 3.65 -21.48 15.26
C ALA A 373 3.66 -20.16 14.47
N TYR A 374 3.36 -20.18 13.16
CA TYR A 374 3.27 -18.96 12.37
C TYR A 374 2.18 -17.99 12.87
N SER A 375 1.02 -18.53 13.23
CA SER A 375 -0.10 -17.75 13.77
C SER A 375 0.21 -17.08 15.11
N SER A 376 1.02 -17.71 15.93
CA SER A 376 1.43 -17.23 17.26
C SER A 376 2.72 -16.39 17.23
N SER A 377 3.30 -16.13 16.05
CA SER A 377 4.55 -15.39 15.97
C SER A 377 4.32 -13.87 15.94
N ASP A 378 5.26 -13.13 16.54
CA ASP A 378 5.32 -11.66 16.43
C ASP A 378 5.97 -11.27 15.10
N ALA A 379 5.12 -11.00 14.10
CA ALA A 379 5.57 -10.66 12.75
C ALA A 379 6.42 -9.39 12.71
N SER A 380 6.18 -8.41 13.59
CA SER A 380 6.91 -7.15 13.65
C SER A 380 8.39 -7.38 13.95
N ILE A 381 8.67 -8.27 14.91
CA ILE A 381 10.03 -8.62 15.33
C ILE A 381 10.69 -9.55 14.31
N VAL A 382 9.96 -10.56 13.84
CA VAL A 382 10.48 -11.57 12.89
C VAL A 382 10.95 -10.91 11.60
N LEU A 383 10.11 -10.06 11.00
CA LEU A 383 10.45 -9.40 9.73
C LEU A 383 11.59 -8.39 9.90
N PHE A 384 11.64 -7.66 11.02
CA PHE A 384 12.78 -6.81 11.35
C PHE A 384 14.09 -7.60 11.45
N GLN A 385 14.08 -8.72 12.19
CA GLN A 385 15.27 -9.56 12.37
C GLN A 385 15.75 -10.16 11.05
N ALA A 386 14.83 -10.65 10.21
CA ALA A 386 15.14 -11.19 8.90
C ALA A 386 15.76 -10.12 7.97
N ALA A 387 15.18 -8.92 7.94
CA ALA A 387 15.68 -7.81 7.14
C ALA A 387 17.06 -7.33 7.63
N LEU A 388 17.27 -7.26 8.96
CA LEU A 388 18.56 -6.89 9.53
C LEU A 388 19.65 -7.91 9.17
N LEU A 389 19.35 -9.20 9.26
CA LEU A 389 20.28 -10.27 8.86
C LEU A 389 20.64 -10.17 7.38
N ALA A 390 19.65 -9.92 6.52
CA ALA A 390 19.85 -9.70 5.09
C ALA A 390 20.74 -8.48 4.81
N CYS A 391 20.55 -7.37 5.55
CA CYS A 391 21.41 -6.20 5.47
C CYS A 391 22.86 -6.51 5.86
N ILE A 392 23.07 -7.25 6.94
CA ILE A 392 24.43 -7.68 7.38
C ILE A 392 25.09 -8.47 6.26
N VAL A 393 24.40 -9.45 5.69
CA VAL A 393 24.92 -10.25 4.58
C VAL A 393 25.22 -9.38 3.36
N ALA A 394 24.33 -8.44 2.99
CA ALA A 394 24.56 -7.52 1.88
C ALA A 394 25.80 -6.65 2.09
N VAL A 395 26.00 -6.08 3.30
CA VAL A 395 27.18 -5.27 3.63
C VAL A 395 28.46 -6.12 3.54
N VAL A 396 28.46 -7.33 4.11
CA VAL A 396 29.60 -8.25 4.05
C VAL A 396 29.93 -8.64 2.61
N MET A 397 28.92 -8.95 1.80
CA MET A 397 29.11 -9.28 0.38
C MET A 397 29.68 -8.12 -0.42
N GLY A 398 29.12 -6.91 -0.27
CA GLY A 398 29.58 -5.74 -1.00
C GLY A 398 31.00 -5.33 -0.62
N PHE A 399 31.36 -5.47 0.66
CA PHE A 399 32.71 -5.26 1.15
C PHE A 399 33.69 -6.32 0.63
N ALA A 400 33.35 -7.61 0.71
CA ALA A 400 34.17 -8.71 0.24
C ALA A 400 34.45 -8.65 -1.28
N GLN A 401 33.45 -8.21 -2.05
CA GLN A 401 33.54 -7.98 -3.50
C GLN A 401 34.24 -6.66 -3.84
N LYS A 402 34.60 -5.84 -2.85
CA LYS A 402 35.23 -4.51 -3.02
C LYS A 402 34.35 -3.53 -3.83
N ILE A 403 33.05 -3.68 -3.80
CA ILE A 403 32.10 -2.77 -4.45
C ILE A 403 32.08 -1.45 -3.68
N PHE A 404 32.11 -1.53 -2.34
CA PHE A 404 32.18 -0.36 -1.46
C PHE A 404 33.05 -0.65 -0.22
N THR A 405 33.48 0.40 0.45
CA THR A 405 34.14 0.31 1.76
C THR A 405 33.09 0.08 2.85
N LEU A 406 33.51 -0.42 4.03
CA LEU A 406 32.59 -0.57 5.15
C LEU A 406 31.90 0.76 5.52
N LYS A 407 32.64 1.88 5.48
CA LYS A 407 32.09 3.23 5.72
C LYS A 407 30.97 3.53 4.72
N THR A 408 31.24 3.36 3.44
CA THR A 408 30.25 3.63 2.38
C THR A 408 29.05 2.66 2.45
N GLY A 409 29.27 1.40 2.85
CA GLY A 409 28.18 0.44 3.09
C GLY A 409 27.23 0.91 4.19
N ILE A 410 27.76 1.39 5.32
CA ILE A 410 26.96 1.92 6.43
C ILE A 410 26.26 3.24 6.03
N GLU A 411 26.93 4.13 5.29
CA GLU A 411 26.31 5.34 4.76
C GLU A 411 25.14 5.02 3.82
N THR A 412 25.28 4.00 2.95
CA THR A 412 24.22 3.51 2.06
C THR A 412 23.05 2.95 2.88
N TRP A 413 23.35 2.14 3.88
CA TRP A 413 22.34 1.58 4.79
C TRP A 413 21.55 2.68 5.50
N ALA A 414 22.22 3.68 6.07
CA ALA A 414 21.58 4.81 6.73
C ALA A 414 20.75 5.66 5.75
N HIS A 415 21.23 5.82 4.51
CA HIS A 415 20.50 6.53 3.47
C HIS A 415 19.21 5.80 3.07
N GLY A 416 19.25 4.47 2.91
CA GLY A 416 18.05 3.66 2.65
C GLY A 416 17.02 3.72 3.79
N MET A 417 17.46 3.78 5.06
CA MET A 417 16.55 4.05 6.18
C MET A 417 15.87 5.43 6.04
N LYS A 418 16.66 6.45 5.66
CA LYS A 418 16.14 7.81 5.52
C LYS A 418 15.05 7.93 4.46
N SER A 419 15.10 7.17 3.37
CA SER A 419 14.07 7.18 2.33
C SER A 419 12.70 6.69 2.84
N MET A 420 12.67 5.91 3.92
CA MET A 420 11.44 5.38 4.52
C MET A 420 10.83 6.29 5.60
N LEU A 421 11.45 7.43 5.94
CA LEU A 421 10.95 8.30 7.01
C LEU A 421 9.54 8.83 6.77
N TYR A 422 9.18 9.11 5.52
CA TYR A 422 7.84 9.57 5.16
C TYR A 422 6.77 8.53 5.55
N VAL A 423 7.02 7.28 5.25
CA VAL A 423 6.15 6.15 5.62
C VAL A 423 6.05 6.03 7.14
N CYS A 424 7.17 6.12 7.86
CA CYS A 424 7.18 6.08 9.32
C CYS A 424 6.35 7.20 9.96
N ILE A 425 6.40 8.42 9.43
CA ILE A 425 5.59 9.55 9.92
C ILE A 425 4.09 9.26 9.73
N ILE A 426 3.71 8.72 8.57
CA ILE A 426 2.32 8.34 8.30
C ILE A 426 1.86 7.27 9.28
N LEU A 427 2.67 6.23 9.53
CA LEU A 427 2.35 5.16 10.47
C LEU A 427 2.10 5.69 11.89
N ILE A 428 3.00 6.56 12.40
CA ILE A 428 2.84 7.15 13.73
C ILE A 428 1.53 7.92 13.86
N LEU A 429 1.21 8.73 12.85
CA LEU A 429 -0.04 9.50 12.84
C LEU A 429 -1.28 8.60 12.67
N ALA A 430 -1.14 7.52 11.89
CA ALA A 430 -2.18 6.55 11.67
C ALA A 430 -2.56 5.80 12.96
N TRP A 431 -1.57 5.28 13.68
CA TRP A 431 -1.82 4.65 14.99
C TRP A 431 -2.42 5.64 16.00
N SER A 432 -1.92 6.88 16.00
CA SER A 432 -2.44 7.90 16.93
C SER A 432 -3.90 8.25 16.66
N ILE A 433 -4.32 8.34 15.37
CA ILE A 433 -5.73 8.58 15.06
C ILE A 433 -6.59 7.35 15.32
N GLY A 434 -6.07 6.14 15.12
CA GLY A 434 -6.75 4.89 15.44
C GLY A 434 -7.03 4.79 16.95
N SER A 435 -6.04 5.03 17.80
CA SER A 435 -6.22 5.06 19.26
C SER A 435 -7.30 6.07 19.68
N ILE A 436 -7.30 7.27 19.08
CA ILE A 436 -8.34 8.29 19.33
C ILE A 436 -9.72 7.84 18.86
N ILE A 437 -9.81 7.19 17.69
CA ILE A 437 -11.06 6.60 17.17
C ILE A 437 -11.61 5.54 18.15
N GLY A 438 -10.71 4.73 18.75
CA GLY A 438 -11.04 3.79 19.79
C GLY A 438 -11.62 4.46 21.04
N ASP A 439 -10.90 5.46 21.59
CA ASP A 439 -11.31 6.18 22.79
C ASP A 439 -12.61 6.99 22.62
N LEU A 440 -12.84 7.52 21.43
CA LEU A 440 -14.12 8.18 21.08
C LEU A 440 -15.28 7.20 20.89
N GLY A 441 -15.00 5.89 20.78
CA GLY A 441 -16.00 4.89 20.51
C GLY A 441 -16.66 5.01 19.13
N THR A 442 -15.93 5.53 18.14
CA THR A 442 -16.46 5.76 16.79
C THR A 442 -17.03 4.48 16.18
N ALA A 443 -16.39 3.32 16.42
CA ALA A 443 -16.88 2.03 15.96
C ALA A 443 -18.26 1.69 16.59
N HIS A 444 -18.43 1.91 17.89
CA HIS A 444 -19.69 1.68 18.58
C HIS A 444 -20.82 2.54 18.03
N TYR A 445 -20.54 3.81 17.74
CA TYR A 445 -21.52 4.68 17.08
C TYR A 445 -21.91 4.19 15.69
N LEU A 446 -20.92 3.83 14.84
CA LEU A 446 -21.19 3.30 13.50
C LEU A 446 -21.99 2.01 13.52
N ILE A 447 -21.69 1.11 14.46
CA ILE A 447 -22.41 -0.13 14.69
C ILE A 447 -23.89 0.18 14.95
N GLY A 448 -24.17 1.05 15.92
CA GLY A 448 -25.55 1.42 16.26
C GLY A 448 -26.32 2.11 15.12
N ALA A 449 -25.63 2.93 14.33
CA ALA A 449 -26.26 3.68 13.23
C ALA A 449 -26.49 2.86 11.95
N LEU A 450 -25.64 1.89 11.63
CA LEU A 450 -25.59 1.24 10.33
C LEU A 450 -25.98 -0.25 10.33
N SER A 451 -25.81 -0.97 11.45
CA SER A 451 -26.01 -2.43 11.50
C SER A 451 -27.42 -2.90 11.10
N GLU A 452 -28.45 -2.09 11.35
CA GLU A 452 -29.84 -2.45 11.03
C GLU A 452 -30.28 -2.12 9.60
N ASN A 453 -29.52 -1.28 8.87
CA ASN A 453 -30.01 -0.69 7.62
C ASN A 453 -29.22 -1.11 6.37
N LEU A 454 -28.02 -1.71 6.50
CA LEU A 454 -27.19 -2.07 5.37
C LEU A 454 -27.27 -3.57 5.05
N PRO A 455 -27.69 -3.95 3.83
CA PRO A 455 -27.64 -5.33 3.40
C PRO A 455 -26.21 -5.85 3.32
N MET A 456 -25.88 -6.96 3.98
CA MET A 456 -24.53 -7.53 4.03
C MET A 456 -23.88 -7.73 2.66
N TRP A 457 -24.65 -8.09 1.64
CA TRP A 457 -24.12 -8.39 0.30
C TRP A 457 -23.54 -7.19 -0.44
N ILE A 458 -23.94 -5.96 -0.11
CA ILE A 458 -23.46 -4.74 -0.80
C ILE A 458 -22.26 -4.10 -0.10
N VAL A 459 -22.10 -4.34 1.21
CA VAL A 459 -21.12 -3.63 2.05
C VAL A 459 -19.68 -3.80 1.56
N PRO A 460 -19.19 -4.99 1.17
CA PRO A 460 -17.82 -5.12 0.67
C PRO A 460 -17.57 -4.30 -0.60
N ALA A 461 -18.53 -4.26 -1.52
CA ALA A 461 -18.44 -3.44 -2.74
C ALA A 461 -18.43 -1.94 -2.42
N LEU A 462 -19.26 -1.51 -1.45
CA LEU A 462 -19.30 -0.12 -1.00
C LEU A 462 -17.98 0.30 -0.34
N ILE A 463 -17.42 -0.55 0.51
CA ILE A 463 -16.12 -0.36 1.16
C ILE A 463 -15.02 -0.19 0.10
N PHE A 464 -14.98 -1.06 -0.91
CA PHE A 464 -14.03 -0.94 -2.02
C PHE A 464 -14.12 0.42 -2.73
N VAL A 465 -15.33 0.87 -3.05
CA VAL A 465 -15.54 2.16 -3.72
C VAL A 465 -15.10 3.33 -2.83
N ILE A 466 -15.47 3.32 -1.55
CA ILE A 466 -15.09 4.37 -0.61
C ILE A 466 -13.56 4.41 -0.45
N ALA A 467 -12.92 3.26 -0.22
CA ALA A 467 -11.48 3.16 -0.11
C ALA A 467 -10.78 3.66 -1.39
N GLY A 468 -11.30 3.30 -2.56
CA GLY A 468 -10.77 3.77 -3.85
C GLY A 468 -10.88 5.27 -4.03
N LEU A 469 -12.00 5.88 -3.68
CA LEU A 469 -12.18 7.33 -3.76
C LEU A 469 -11.25 8.09 -2.81
N ILE A 470 -11.08 7.58 -1.58
CA ILE A 470 -10.19 8.18 -0.59
C ILE A 470 -8.75 8.11 -1.08
N SER A 471 -8.30 6.94 -1.45
CA SER A 471 -6.93 6.71 -1.90
C SER A 471 -6.60 7.48 -3.18
N PHE A 472 -7.52 7.57 -4.14
CA PHE A 472 -7.39 8.41 -5.32
C PHE A 472 -7.17 9.88 -4.97
N ALA A 473 -7.93 10.39 -4.01
CA ALA A 473 -7.87 11.78 -3.61
C ALA A 473 -6.65 12.13 -2.75
N THR A 474 -6.19 11.19 -1.93
CA THR A 474 -5.04 11.37 -1.04
C THR A 474 -3.72 11.03 -1.70
N GLY A 475 -3.74 10.21 -2.76
CA GLY A 475 -2.56 9.67 -3.42
C GLY A 475 -1.79 8.68 -2.56
N THR A 476 -2.46 8.00 -1.60
CA THR A 476 -1.79 7.02 -0.75
C THR A 476 -2.71 5.88 -0.32
N ALA A 477 -2.26 4.67 -0.58
CA ALA A 477 -2.91 3.47 -0.07
C ALA A 477 -2.71 3.32 1.46
N TYR A 478 -1.52 3.63 1.98
CA TYR A 478 -1.21 3.51 3.41
C TYR A 478 -2.14 4.34 4.30
N GLY A 479 -2.31 5.64 3.98
CA GLY A 479 -3.20 6.53 4.72
C GLY A 479 -4.65 6.09 4.67
N THR A 480 -5.09 5.55 3.53
CA THR A 480 -6.45 5.03 3.36
C THR A 480 -6.70 3.79 4.21
N MET A 481 -5.77 2.83 4.22
CA MET A 481 -5.83 1.63 5.05
C MET A 481 -5.86 1.97 6.53
N ALA A 482 -5.01 2.91 6.94
CA ALA A 482 -4.89 3.37 8.31
C ALA A 482 -6.17 4.01 8.87
N ILE A 483 -6.94 4.69 8.03
CA ILE A 483 -8.22 5.30 8.45
C ILE A 483 -9.34 4.26 8.42
N LEU A 484 -9.38 3.40 7.40
CA LEU A 484 -10.56 2.58 7.14
C LEU A 484 -10.54 1.22 7.84
N LEU A 485 -9.40 0.54 7.99
CA LEU A 485 -9.38 -0.80 8.61
C LEU A 485 -9.85 -0.78 10.07
N PRO A 486 -9.42 0.19 10.92
CA PRO A 486 -9.93 0.33 12.28
C PRO A 486 -11.43 0.60 12.39
N LEU A 487 -12.07 1.10 11.33
CA LEU A 487 -13.51 1.32 11.25
C LEU A 487 -14.27 0.14 10.65
N VAL A 488 -13.71 -0.43 9.58
CA VAL A 488 -14.41 -1.45 8.77
C VAL A 488 -14.41 -2.81 9.46
N ILE A 489 -13.37 -3.19 10.18
CA ILE A 489 -13.32 -4.49 10.86
C ILE A 489 -14.37 -4.57 11.97
N PRO A 490 -14.46 -3.62 12.92
CA PRO A 490 -15.54 -3.62 13.91
C PRO A 490 -16.93 -3.54 13.28
N LEU A 491 -17.11 -2.69 12.26
CA LEU A 491 -18.38 -2.57 11.56
C LEU A 491 -18.80 -3.89 10.89
N SER A 492 -17.86 -4.56 10.21
CA SER A 492 -18.13 -5.85 9.55
C SER A 492 -18.46 -6.95 10.55
N ALA A 493 -17.75 -6.99 11.67
CA ALA A 493 -18.05 -7.91 12.79
C ALA A 493 -19.47 -7.69 13.33
N ALA A 494 -19.86 -6.44 13.54
CA ALA A 494 -21.18 -6.10 14.05
C ALA A 494 -22.30 -6.44 13.06
N ILE A 495 -22.14 -6.07 11.78
CA ILE A 495 -23.14 -6.37 10.74
C ILE A 495 -23.30 -7.88 10.57
N SER A 496 -22.24 -8.68 10.73
CA SER A 496 -22.30 -10.14 10.68
C SER A 496 -22.84 -10.79 11.96
N GLY A 497 -23.10 -10.01 13.01
CA GLY A 497 -23.79 -10.44 14.22
C GLY A 497 -22.89 -10.76 15.40
N HIS A 498 -21.66 -10.25 15.45
CA HIS A 498 -20.74 -10.42 16.59
C HIS A 498 -21.39 -9.93 17.91
N SER A 499 -22.00 -8.75 17.88
CA SER A 499 -22.72 -8.17 19.02
C SER A 499 -23.95 -8.97 19.46
N ASN A 500 -24.47 -9.86 18.61
CA ASN A 500 -25.58 -10.77 18.91
C ASN A 500 -25.14 -12.16 19.40
N GLY A 501 -23.81 -12.34 19.67
CA GLY A 501 -23.27 -13.60 20.20
C GLY A 501 -23.06 -14.68 19.14
N ASN A 502 -22.97 -14.33 17.86
CA ASN A 502 -22.59 -15.28 16.83
C ASN A 502 -21.14 -15.76 17.04
N GLU A 503 -20.91 -17.04 16.78
CA GLU A 503 -19.59 -17.64 16.91
C GLU A 503 -18.61 -16.99 15.90
N LEU A 504 -17.36 -16.83 16.32
CA LEU A 504 -16.29 -16.21 15.54
C LEU A 504 -16.15 -16.85 14.15
N ASP A 505 -16.20 -18.17 14.06
CA ASP A 505 -16.11 -18.92 12.80
C ASP A 505 -17.19 -18.53 11.77
N SER A 506 -18.36 -18.09 12.24
CA SER A 506 -19.46 -17.68 11.34
C SER A 506 -19.31 -16.27 10.81
N ILE A 507 -18.66 -15.36 11.54
CA ILE A 507 -18.49 -13.95 11.18
C ILE A 507 -17.17 -13.68 10.45
N TYR A 508 -16.15 -14.49 10.70
CA TYR A 508 -14.79 -14.32 10.19
C TYR A 508 -14.71 -14.21 8.66
N PRO A 509 -15.38 -15.08 7.86
CA PRO A 509 -15.33 -14.94 6.40
C PRO A 509 -15.83 -13.59 5.91
N TYR A 510 -16.78 -12.98 6.58
CA TYR A 510 -17.30 -11.66 6.22
C TYR A 510 -16.31 -10.54 6.56
N ILE A 511 -15.63 -10.64 7.69
CA ILE A 511 -14.54 -9.72 8.07
C ILE A 511 -13.42 -9.78 7.04
N VAL A 512 -13.02 -10.98 6.60
CA VAL A 512 -12.00 -11.18 5.54
C VAL A 512 -12.39 -10.44 4.26
N VAL A 513 -13.63 -10.60 3.79
CA VAL A 513 -14.12 -9.97 2.55
C VAL A 513 -14.16 -8.44 2.69
N CYS A 514 -14.65 -7.92 3.81
CA CYS A 514 -14.72 -6.47 4.05
C CYS A 514 -13.33 -5.86 4.18
N SER A 515 -12.42 -6.49 4.91
CA SER A 515 -11.02 -6.06 5.02
C SER A 515 -10.32 -6.04 3.65
N SER A 516 -10.55 -7.08 2.83
CA SER A 516 -10.03 -7.10 1.46
C SER A 516 -10.59 -5.95 0.61
N GLY A 517 -11.83 -5.53 0.83
CA GLY A 517 -12.44 -4.36 0.19
C GLY A 517 -11.67 -3.08 0.45
N VAL A 518 -11.21 -2.86 1.71
CA VAL A 518 -10.35 -1.71 2.04
C VAL A 518 -9.01 -1.82 1.34
N LEU A 519 -8.33 -2.96 1.50
CA LEU A 519 -6.97 -3.18 0.99
C LEU A 519 -6.91 -3.00 -0.53
N THR A 520 -7.86 -3.58 -1.26
CA THR A 520 -7.89 -3.50 -2.72
C THR A 520 -8.40 -2.15 -3.22
N GLY A 521 -9.34 -1.54 -2.52
CA GLY A 521 -9.83 -0.20 -2.86
C GLY A 521 -8.73 0.85 -2.68
N ALA A 522 -7.96 0.74 -1.59
CA ALA A 522 -6.82 1.61 -1.34
C ALA A 522 -5.79 1.52 -2.48
N ILE A 523 -5.45 0.31 -2.93
CA ILE A 523 -4.52 0.10 -4.05
C ILE A 523 -5.11 0.59 -5.38
N PHE A 524 -6.40 0.39 -5.64
CA PHE A 524 -7.05 0.93 -6.85
C PHE A 524 -6.95 2.45 -6.93
N GLY A 525 -7.28 3.14 -5.83
CA GLY A 525 -7.25 4.60 -5.79
C GLY A 525 -5.84 5.15 -5.96
N ASP A 526 -4.87 4.55 -5.27
CA ASP A 526 -3.46 4.89 -5.36
C ASP A 526 -2.93 4.72 -6.79
N HIS A 527 -3.13 3.55 -7.37
CA HIS A 527 -2.68 3.17 -8.72
C HIS A 527 -3.21 4.07 -9.86
N CYS A 528 -4.31 4.78 -9.68
CA CYS A 528 -4.83 5.69 -10.71
C CYS A 528 -4.76 7.18 -10.32
N SER A 529 -4.19 7.51 -9.16
CA SER A 529 -4.08 8.89 -8.67
C SER A 529 -2.91 9.65 -9.32
N PRO A 530 -3.15 10.87 -9.82
CA PRO A 530 -2.07 11.70 -10.37
C PRO A 530 -1.11 12.26 -9.31
N ILE A 531 -1.41 12.07 -8.03
CA ILE A 531 -0.60 12.55 -6.91
C ILE A 531 -0.01 11.39 -6.09
N SER A 532 -0.23 10.15 -6.53
CA SER A 532 0.41 8.99 -5.94
C SER A 532 1.91 8.99 -6.25
N ASP A 533 2.70 8.70 -5.23
CA ASP A 533 4.15 8.57 -5.35
C ASP A 533 4.54 7.39 -6.26
N THR A 534 3.83 6.24 -6.20
CA THR A 534 4.09 5.10 -7.09
C THR A 534 3.81 5.45 -8.56
N THR A 535 2.72 6.16 -8.85
CA THR A 535 2.38 6.64 -10.21
C THR A 535 3.41 7.66 -10.71
N ILE A 536 3.86 8.58 -9.84
CA ILE A 536 4.93 9.54 -10.16
C ILE A 536 6.22 8.79 -10.48
N LEU A 537 6.67 7.87 -9.61
CA LEU A 537 7.90 7.11 -9.80
C LEU A 537 7.86 6.21 -11.04
N SER A 538 6.73 5.58 -11.32
CA SER A 538 6.53 4.75 -12.51
C SER A 538 6.61 5.57 -13.80
N SER A 539 6.02 6.77 -13.81
CA SER A 539 6.13 7.70 -14.95
C SER A 539 7.57 8.18 -15.15
N MET A 540 8.24 8.59 -14.09
CA MET A 540 9.66 8.98 -14.10
C MET A 540 10.54 7.80 -14.53
N GLY A 541 10.37 6.64 -13.91
CA GLY A 541 11.06 5.40 -14.25
C GLY A 541 10.91 5.04 -15.73
N ALA A 542 9.73 5.12 -16.30
CA ALA A 542 9.47 4.87 -17.72
C ALA A 542 9.93 6.01 -18.65
N GLY A 543 10.19 7.21 -18.13
CA GLY A 543 10.48 8.41 -18.93
C GLY A 543 9.24 8.87 -19.71
N CYS A 544 8.12 8.93 -19.03
CA CYS A 544 6.83 9.37 -19.52
C CYS A 544 6.38 10.62 -18.75
N SER A 545 5.61 11.50 -19.38
CA SER A 545 4.92 12.56 -18.64
C SER A 545 3.91 11.93 -17.66
N LEU A 546 3.88 12.42 -16.41
CA LEU A 546 2.92 11.97 -15.40
C LEU A 546 1.47 12.09 -15.88
N ILE A 547 1.12 13.21 -16.51
CA ILE A 547 -0.24 13.46 -17.01
C ILE A 547 -0.59 12.46 -18.12
N ASP A 548 0.32 12.21 -19.07
CA ASP A 548 0.07 11.26 -20.16
C ASP A 548 -0.05 9.82 -19.61
N HIS A 549 0.73 9.49 -18.59
CA HIS A 549 0.63 8.20 -17.90
C HIS A 549 -0.74 8.03 -17.25
N VAL A 550 -1.17 8.97 -16.41
CA VAL A 550 -2.46 8.94 -15.73
C VAL A 550 -3.63 8.92 -16.72
N ASP A 551 -3.59 9.80 -17.75
CA ASP A 551 -4.63 9.87 -18.77
C ASP A 551 -4.83 8.55 -19.53
N THR A 552 -3.76 7.78 -19.72
CA THR A 552 -3.84 6.48 -20.39
C THR A 552 -4.23 5.35 -19.45
N GLN A 553 -3.76 5.38 -18.20
CA GLN A 553 -3.95 4.34 -17.19
C GLN A 553 -5.34 4.32 -16.62
N ILE A 554 -5.94 5.49 -16.35
CA ILE A 554 -7.22 5.62 -15.62
C ILE A 554 -8.36 4.83 -16.31
N TYR A 555 -8.37 4.75 -17.62
CA TYR A 555 -9.36 3.96 -18.37
C TYR A 555 -9.28 2.47 -18.06
N TYR A 556 -8.08 1.95 -17.86
CA TYR A 556 -7.85 0.56 -17.49
C TYR A 556 -8.20 0.32 -16.03
N ALA A 557 -7.69 1.17 -15.14
CA ALA A 557 -7.95 1.08 -13.70
C ALA A 557 -9.46 1.12 -13.39
N VAL A 558 -10.22 2.04 -14.00
CA VAL A 558 -11.68 2.13 -13.82
C VAL A 558 -12.40 0.93 -14.42
N SER A 559 -11.94 0.41 -15.57
CA SER A 559 -12.54 -0.81 -16.14
C SER A 559 -12.35 -2.02 -15.24
N ILE A 560 -11.16 -2.18 -14.66
CA ILE A 560 -10.85 -3.23 -13.69
C ILE A 560 -11.69 -3.03 -12.42
N ALA A 561 -11.74 -1.81 -11.89
CA ALA A 561 -12.52 -1.49 -10.68
C ALA A 561 -14.02 -1.80 -10.85
N ALA A 562 -14.59 -1.52 -12.04
CA ALA A 562 -15.97 -1.88 -12.33
C ALA A 562 -16.21 -3.39 -12.28
N VAL A 563 -15.25 -4.19 -12.73
CA VAL A 563 -15.31 -5.66 -12.64
C VAL A 563 -15.13 -6.13 -11.20
N VAL A 564 -14.24 -5.52 -10.44
CA VAL A 564 -14.03 -5.79 -8.99
C VAL A 564 -15.30 -5.52 -8.18
N ILE A 565 -16.03 -4.46 -8.49
CA ILE A 565 -17.33 -4.20 -7.84
C ILE A 565 -18.30 -5.37 -8.09
N VAL A 566 -18.35 -5.88 -9.33
CA VAL A 566 -19.16 -7.07 -9.64
C VAL A 566 -18.68 -8.27 -8.82
N GLY A 567 -17.38 -8.48 -8.68
CA GLY A 567 -16.80 -9.56 -7.88
C GLY A 567 -17.23 -9.48 -6.40
N TYR A 568 -17.09 -8.31 -5.77
CA TYR A 568 -17.53 -8.13 -4.38
C TYR A 568 -19.03 -8.35 -4.20
N LEU A 569 -19.86 -7.95 -5.19
CA LEU A 569 -21.29 -8.26 -5.15
C LEU A 569 -21.54 -9.76 -5.26
N LEU A 570 -20.85 -10.47 -6.14
CA LEU A 570 -21.00 -11.94 -6.31
C LEU A 570 -20.60 -12.68 -5.03
N VAL A 571 -19.47 -12.31 -4.41
CA VAL A 571 -19.05 -12.88 -3.12
C VAL A 571 -20.02 -12.50 -2.00
N GLY A 572 -20.51 -11.27 -1.99
CA GLY A 572 -21.54 -10.82 -1.06
C GLY A 572 -22.84 -11.65 -1.13
N PHE A 573 -23.17 -12.16 -2.31
CA PHE A 573 -24.26 -13.14 -2.52
C PHE A 573 -23.88 -14.60 -2.18
N GLY A 574 -22.65 -14.83 -1.69
CA GLY A 574 -22.17 -16.15 -1.27
C GLY A 574 -21.53 -16.99 -2.39
N LEU A 575 -21.18 -16.38 -3.54
CA LEU A 575 -20.45 -17.11 -4.57
C LEU A 575 -19.00 -17.36 -4.12
N ASN A 576 -18.49 -18.56 -4.44
CA ASN A 576 -17.12 -18.93 -4.12
C ASN A 576 -16.10 -17.98 -4.80
N VAL A 577 -15.08 -17.54 -4.05
CA VAL A 577 -14.07 -16.57 -4.49
C VAL A 577 -13.33 -17.01 -5.77
N TRP A 578 -12.99 -18.28 -5.91
CA TRP A 578 -12.27 -18.78 -7.09
C TRP A 578 -13.13 -18.77 -8.35
N ILE A 579 -14.43 -19.07 -8.21
CA ILE A 579 -15.40 -18.96 -9.33
C ILE A 579 -15.57 -17.49 -9.70
N THR A 580 -15.65 -16.60 -8.71
CA THR A 580 -15.75 -15.16 -8.93
C THR A 580 -14.54 -14.64 -9.72
N LEU A 581 -13.31 -14.99 -9.31
CA LEU A 581 -12.09 -14.61 -10.02
C LEU A 581 -12.09 -15.08 -11.48
N ILE A 582 -12.55 -16.31 -11.76
CA ILE A 582 -12.64 -16.81 -13.14
C ILE A 582 -13.63 -15.98 -13.96
N ILE A 583 -14.78 -15.63 -13.37
CA ILE A 583 -15.81 -14.79 -14.02
C ILE A 583 -15.23 -13.40 -14.31
N GLU A 584 -14.57 -12.78 -13.33
CA GLU A 584 -13.95 -11.46 -13.47
C GLU A 584 -12.88 -11.44 -14.56
N MET A 585 -11.98 -12.44 -14.57
CA MET A 585 -10.96 -12.59 -15.62
C MET A 585 -11.60 -12.77 -17.01
N ALA A 586 -12.68 -13.56 -17.10
CA ALA A 586 -13.40 -13.74 -18.36
C ALA A 586 -14.07 -12.43 -18.83
N ILE A 587 -14.64 -11.63 -17.92
CA ILE A 587 -15.20 -10.31 -18.24
C ILE A 587 -14.09 -9.38 -18.77
N LEU A 588 -12.91 -9.32 -18.13
CA LEU A 588 -11.80 -8.50 -18.58
C LEU A 588 -11.28 -8.90 -19.96
N VAL A 589 -11.16 -10.20 -20.23
CA VAL A 589 -10.84 -10.68 -21.59
C VAL A 589 -11.95 -10.28 -22.57
N GLY A 590 -13.20 -10.40 -22.18
CA GLY A 590 -14.36 -9.93 -22.96
C GLY A 590 -14.27 -8.44 -23.32
N ILE A 591 -13.93 -7.59 -22.34
CA ILE A 591 -13.70 -6.15 -22.55
C ILE A 591 -12.58 -5.92 -23.57
N LEU A 592 -11.43 -6.60 -23.42
CA LEU A 592 -10.32 -6.51 -24.38
C LEU A 592 -10.69 -6.99 -25.78
N MET A 593 -11.54 -7.99 -25.90
CA MET A 593 -11.97 -8.50 -27.20
C MET A 593 -13.02 -7.62 -27.88
N LEU A 594 -13.92 -7.02 -27.10
CA LEU A 594 -15.03 -6.19 -27.62
C LEU A 594 -14.58 -4.75 -27.91
N PHE A 595 -13.88 -4.12 -26.99
CA PHE A 595 -13.47 -2.71 -27.08
C PHE A 595 -12.02 -2.54 -27.56
N GLY A 596 -11.15 -3.51 -27.28
CA GLY A 596 -9.75 -3.46 -27.65
C GLY A 596 -9.53 -3.69 -29.15
N LYS A 597 -8.68 -2.87 -29.76
CA LYS A 597 -8.19 -3.04 -31.12
C LYS A 597 -6.78 -3.61 -31.10
N LYS A 598 -6.47 -4.45 -32.09
CA LYS A 598 -5.15 -5.04 -32.24
C LYS A 598 -4.14 -3.96 -32.58
N VAL A 599 -3.02 -3.92 -31.85
CA VAL A 599 -1.90 -3.02 -32.11
C VAL A 599 -0.96 -3.71 -33.09
N PRO A 600 -0.55 -3.05 -34.20
CA PRO A 600 0.42 -3.62 -35.12
C PRO A 600 1.75 -3.94 -34.42
N THR A 601 2.40 -5.03 -34.79
CA THR A 601 3.73 -5.36 -34.28
C THR A 601 4.82 -4.72 -35.15
N TRP A 602 5.85 -4.17 -34.52
CA TRP A 602 7.03 -3.66 -35.20
C TRP A 602 8.16 -4.69 -35.15
N ASP A 603 8.73 -5.00 -36.31
CA ASP A 603 9.87 -5.90 -36.45
C ASP A 603 11.11 -5.08 -36.91
N PRO A 604 12.04 -4.80 -35.99
CA PRO A 604 13.22 -3.97 -36.32
C PRO A 604 14.17 -4.65 -37.32
N GLU A 605 14.14 -5.99 -37.46
CA GLU A 605 14.96 -6.69 -38.46
C GLU A 605 14.40 -6.57 -39.88
N LYS A 606 13.07 -6.37 -39.98
CA LYS A 606 12.41 -6.20 -41.27
C LYS A 606 12.05 -4.77 -41.59
N GLU A 607 12.25 -3.83 -40.65
CA GLU A 607 11.83 -2.42 -40.74
C GLU A 607 10.38 -2.24 -41.21
N LYS A 608 9.49 -3.19 -40.90
CA LYS A 608 8.10 -3.22 -41.36
C LYS A 608 7.14 -3.45 -40.21
N LEU A 609 5.96 -2.80 -40.30
CA LEU A 609 4.81 -3.14 -39.48
C LEU A 609 4.23 -4.48 -39.98
N THR A 610 3.97 -5.41 -39.06
CA THR A 610 3.27 -6.66 -39.32
C THR A 610 1.94 -6.66 -38.57
N GLU A 611 0.86 -7.04 -39.22
CA GLU A 611 -0.48 -7.14 -38.64
C GLU A 611 -0.67 -8.35 -37.73
#